data_40b9f308e03802b8fd4bc9dbc8155a83
#
_entry.id   40b9f308e03802b8fd4bc9dbc8155a83
#
_cell.length_a   1.000
_cell.length_b   1.000
_cell.length_c   1.000
_cell.angle_alpha   90.00
_cell.angle_beta   90.00
_cell.angle_gamma   90.00
#
_symmetry.space_group_name_H-M   'P 1'
#
loop_
_entity.id
_entity.type
_entity.pdbx_description
1 polymer ?
#
loop_
_entity_poly.entity_id
_entity_poly.type
_entity_poly.pdbx_seq_one_letter_code
_entity_poly.pdbx_strand_id
1 'polypeptide(L)'
;LPIVDKDFNLKGLITIKDIEKQIKYPLSAKDSQGRLLCGAAIGITANCLERAQELVDAKVDVVVMDSAHGHSANVIRTVDMVKSKFPELQVIAGNVATGEATEALIKAGVDAVKVGIGPGSICTTRIVAGIGVPQITAVMDCYEVADKYGIPIIADGGIKYSGDMTKAIAAGANVCMMGSIFAGCDESPGTFELFQGRKYKVYRGMGSIAAMENGSKDRYFQSDAKKLVPEGVEGRVAYKGTVEDTVFQLMGGLRSGMGYCGANTVEELKTNGRFVKISAASLKESHPHDIHITKEAPNYSVDE
;
A
#
# COMPACT_ATOMS: atom_id res chain seq x y z
N LEU A 1 33.15 9.44 10.35
CA LEU A 1 33.71 10.74 9.94
C LEU A 1 32.83 11.85 10.47
N PRO A 2 33.29 12.70 11.42
CA PRO A 2 32.53 13.87 11.84
C PRO A 2 32.51 14.93 10.72
N ILE A 3 31.35 15.52 10.52
CA ILE A 3 31.16 16.67 9.63
C ILE A 3 31.10 17.92 10.49
N VAL A 4 31.96 18.89 10.23
CA VAL A 4 32.01 20.14 10.99
C VAL A 4 31.81 21.34 10.06
N ASP A 5 31.35 22.46 10.61
CA ASP A 5 31.32 23.74 9.91
C ASP A 5 32.72 24.43 9.93
N LYS A 6 32.78 25.64 9.39
CA LYS A 6 34.02 26.44 9.32
C LYS A 6 34.55 26.82 10.70
N ASP A 7 33.69 26.82 11.72
CA ASP A 7 34.05 27.15 13.11
C ASP A 7 34.28 25.89 13.95
N PHE A 8 34.41 24.72 13.29
CA PHE A 8 34.63 23.41 13.89
C PHE A 8 33.51 22.89 14.79
N ASN A 9 32.29 23.41 14.62
CA ASN A 9 31.11 22.87 15.31
C ASN A 9 30.59 21.62 14.58
N LEU A 10 30.29 20.57 15.33
CA LEU A 10 29.76 19.32 14.79
C LEU A 10 28.39 19.56 14.13
N LYS A 11 28.26 19.22 12.86
CA LYS A 11 27.02 19.29 12.07
C LYS A 11 26.42 17.92 11.73
N GLY A 12 27.25 16.89 11.73
CA GLY A 12 26.80 15.54 11.45
C GLY A 12 27.88 14.49 11.63
N LEU A 13 27.47 13.25 11.42
CA LEU A 13 28.36 12.09 11.46
C LEU A 13 28.04 11.18 10.27
N ILE A 14 29.05 10.79 9.51
CA ILE A 14 28.91 9.76 8.47
C ILE A 14 29.70 8.54 8.92
N THR A 15 29.05 7.39 8.95
CA THR A 15 29.67 6.11 9.26
C THR A 15 29.95 5.30 7.99
N ILE A 16 30.77 4.27 8.08
CA ILE A 16 30.98 3.32 6.98
C ILE A 16 29.67 2.66 6.59
N LYS A 17 28.83 2.33 7.58
CA LYS A 17 27.50 1.73 7.34
C LYS A 17 26.57 2.64 6.52
N ASP A 18 26.67 3.95 6.67
CA ASP A 18 25.87 4.90 5.87
C ASP A 18 26.31 4.87 4.41
N ILE A 19 27.62 4.79 4.17
CA ILE A 19 28.20 4.68 2.82
C ILE A 19 27.80 3.34 2.19
N GLU A 20 27.94 2.23 2.91
CA GLU A 20 27.54 0.89 2.44
C GLU A 20 26.05 0.83 2.09
N LYS A 21 25.17 1.41 2.93
CA LYS A 21 23.74 1.50 2.65
C LYS A 21 23.42 2.34 1.42
N GLN A 22 24.17 3.42 1.20
CA GLN A 22 24.00 4.25 0.00
C GLN A 22 24.34 3.46 -1.28
N ILE A 23 25.40 2.65 -1.22
CA ILE A 23 25.82 1.78 -2.34
C ILE A 23 24.83 0.65 -2.53
N LYS A 24 24.38 -0.01 -1.45
CA LYS A 24 23.46 -1.16 -1.51
C LYS A 24 22.04 -0.74 -1.92
N TYR A 25 21.56 0.43 -1.46
CA TYR A 25 20.20 0.91 -1.68
C TYR A 25 20.18 2.31 -2.33
N PRO A 26 20.68 2.45 -3.55
CA PRO A 26 20.82 3.76 -4.21
C PRO A 26 19.46 4.43 -4.52
N LEU A 27 18.38 3.62 -4.66
CA LEU A 27 17.03 4.08 -5.01
C LEU A 27 16.13 4.29 -3.78
N SER A 28 16.68 4.30 -2.56
CA SER A 28 15.90 4.61 -1.36
C SER A 28 15.28 6.01 -1.46
N ALA A 29 14.00 6.12 -1.04
CA ALA A 29 13.31 7.42 -0.96
C ALA A 29 13.95 8.28 0.13
N LYS A 30 14.58 9.39 -0.27
CA LYS A 30 15.33 10.29 0.60
C LYS A 30 14.98 11.75 0.34
N ASP A 31 15.12 12.57 1.36
CA ASP A 31 15.03 14.03 1.24
C ASP A 31 16.32 14.63 0.64
N SER A 32 16.33 15.95 0.48
CA SER A 32 17.49 16.70 -0.05
C SER A 32 18.75 16.62 0.83
N GLN A 33 18.60 16.17 2.09
CA GLN A 33 19.71 15.97 3.03
C GLN A 33 20.16 14.50 3.11
N GLY A 34 19.58 13.60 2.29
CA GLY A 34 19.90 12.20 2.27
C GLY A 34 19.24 11.37 3.38
N ARG A 35 18.28 11.93 4.13
CA ARG A 35 17.52 11.20 5.16
C ARG A 35 16.37 10.44 4.51
N LEU A 36 16.06 9.24 5.02
CA LEU A 36 14.92 8.47 4.57
C LEU A 36 13.62 9.24 4.81
N LEU A 37 12.75 9.28 3.81
CA LEU A 37 11.39 9.80 3.96
C LEU A 37 10.58 8.91 4.90
N CYS A 38 9.82 9.53 5.80
CA CYS A 38 9.00 8.85 6.80
C CYS A 38 7.54 9.26 6.69
N GLY A 39 6.65 8.27 6.78
CA GLY A 39 5.20 8.49 6.81
C GLY A 39 4.56 7.92 8.08
N ALA A 40 3.43 8.51 8.51
CA ALA A 40 2.67 8.02 9.64
C ALA A 40 1.17 8.03 9.36
N ALA A 41 0.45 7.01 9.87
CA ALA A 41 -1.00 6.96 9.77
C ALA A 41 -1.67 7.82 10.85
N ILE A 42 -2.74 8.49 10.46
CA ILE A 42 -3.66 9.22 11.35
C ILE A 42 -5.09 8.73 11.09
N GLY A 43 -5.90 8.68 12.14
CA GLY A 43 -7.34 8.36 12.04
C GLY A 43 -8.20 9.61 12.09
N ILE A 44 -9.52 9.38 12.10
CA ILE A 44 -10.54 10.45 12.23
C ILE A 44 -10.97 10.68 13.68
N THR A 45 -10.09 10.38 14.63
CA THR A 45 -10.34 10.52 16.08
C THR A 45 -10.32 11.98 16.53
N ALA A 46 -10.93 12.28 17.67
CA ALA A 46 -11.03 13.63 18.20
C ALA A 46 -9.67 14.32 18.39
N ASN A 47 -8.61 13.55 18.69
CA ASN A 47 -7.24 14.03 18.87
C ASN A 47 -6.39 14.02 17.58
N CYS A 48 -7.02 13.89 16.41
CA CYS A 48 -6.32 13.80 15.12
C CYS A 48 -5.37 14.99 14.89
N LEU A 49 -5.80 16.22 15.20
CA LEU A 49 -4.97 17.42 15.01
C LEU A 49 -3.81 17.50 16.00
N GLU A 50 -3.97 16.99 17.23
CA GLU A 50 -2.88 16.90 18.21
C GLU A 50 -1.83 15.90 17.73
N ARG A 51 -2.28 14.71 17.32
CA ARG A 51 -1.39 13.71 16.73
C ARG A 51 -0.68 14.22 15.47
N ALA A 52 -1.37 14.93 14.59
CA ALA A 52 -0.75 15.53 13.41
C ALA A 52 0.31 16.58 13.81
N GLN A 53 0.07 17.38 14.85
CA GLN A 53 1.05 18.35 15.37
C GLN A 53 2.33 17.63 15.86
N GLU A 54 2.19 16.61 16.70
CA GLU A 54 3.33 15.82 17.19
C GLU A 54 4.15 15.18 16.05
N LEU A 55 3.48 14.72 15.00
CA LEU A 55 4.13 14.17 13.81
C LEU A 55 4.87 15.25 13.00
N VAL A 56 4.29 16.44 12.85
CA VAL A 56 4.93 17.58 12.19
C VAL A 56 6.16 18.04 12.99
N ASP A 57 6.05 18.12 14.31
CA ASP A 57 7.17 18.47 15.18
C ASP A 57 8.29 17.42 15.12
N ALA A 58 7.94 16.14 14.95
CA ALA A 58 8.87 15.05 14.68
C ALA A 58 9.40 15.02 13.23
N LYS A 59 9.00 15.98 12.39
CA LYS A 59 9.42 16.11 10.97
C LYS A 59 9.00 14.95 10.09
N VAL A 60 7.76 14.49 10.23
CA VAL A 60 7.16 13.53 9.30
C VAL A 60 7.06 14.14 7.90
N ASP A 61 7.35 13.37 6.86
CA ASP A 61 7.27 13.84 5.48
C ASP A 61 5.84 13.73 4.92
N VAL A 62 5.10 12.70 5.33
CA VAL A 62 3.73 12.46 4.86
C VAL A 62 2.86 11.82 5.94
N VAL A 63 1.60 12.23 6.00
CA VAL A 63 0.60 11.54 6.81
C VAL A 63 -0.41 10.82 5.93
N VAL A 64 -0.87 9.67 6.41
CA VAL A 64 -1.88 8.86 5.72
C VAL A 64 -3.16 8.84 6.57
N MET A 65 -4.20 9.49 6.06
CA MET A 65 -5.55 9.38 6.59
C MET A 65 -6.14 8.04 6.16
N ASP A 66 -6.05 7.06 7.04
CA ASP A 66 -6.43 5.67 6.74
C ASP A 66 -7.81 5.33 7.30
N SER A 67 -8.78 5.09 6.42
CA SER A 67 -10.16 4.76 6.76
C SER A 67 -10.70 3.62 5.89
N ALA A 68 -11.65 2.86 6.40
CA ALA A 68 -12.38 1.86 5.62
C ALA A 68 -13.28 2.50 4.55
N HIS A 69 -13.67 3.77 4.73
CA HIS A 69 -14.51 4.52 3.79
C HIS A 69 -14.06 5.98 3.70
N GLY A 70 -13.17 6.28 2.75
CA GLY A 70 -12.60 7.61 2.53
C GLY A 70 -13.61 8.66 2.07
N HIS A 71 -14.71 8.27 1.44
CA HIS A 71 -15.78 9.19 0.99
C HIS A 71 -16.80 9.53 2.09
N SER A 72 -16.43 9.39 3.35
CA SER A 72 -17.29 9.82 4.45
C SER A 72 -17.08 11.31 4.76
N ALA A 73 -18.16 12.01 5.17
CA ALA A 73 -18.11 13.42 5.54
C ALA A 73 -17.07 13.69 6.65
N ASN A 74 -16.87 12.74 7.57
CA ASN A 74 -15.88 12.87 8.63
C ASN A 74 -14.45 12.82 8.09
N VAL A 75 -14.13 11.94 7.17
CA VAL A 75 -12.80 11.87 6.54
C VAL A 75 -12.53 13.15 5.76
N ILE A 76 -13.44 13.56 4.88
CA ILE A 76 -13.29 14.77 4.05
C ILE A 76 -13.04 16.00 4.94
N ARG A 77 -13.87 16.20 5.97
CA ARG A 77 -13.70 17.30 6.92
C ARG A 77 -12.37 17.23 7.67
N THR A 78 -11.93 16.03 8.08
CA THR A 78 -10.67 15.89 8.81
C THR A 78 -9.47 16.17 7.91
N VAL A 79 -9.51 15.78 6.64
CA VAL A 79 -8.48 16.14 5.64
C VAL A 79 -8.41 17.66 5.51
N ASP A 80 -9.55 18.34 5.29
CA ASP A 80 -9.62 19.79 5.18
C ASP A 80 -9.06 20.50 6.43
N MET A 81 -9.40 20.03 7.64
CA MET A 81 -8.88 20.55 8.90
C MET A 81 -7.36 20.38 9.01
N VAL A 82 -6.81 19.22 8.63
CA VAL A 82 -5.36 18.94 8.67
C VAL A 82 -4.64 19.85 7.66
N LYS A 83 -5.11 19.93 6.42
CA LYS A 83 -4.49 20.77 5.37
C LYS A 83 -4.62 22.26 5.69
N SER A 84 -5.72 22.69 6.28
CA SER A 84 -5.88 24.09 6.73
C SER A 84 -4.90 24.48 7.83
N LYS A 85 -4.63 23.56 8.77
CA LYS A 85 -3.68 23.82 9.87
C LYS A 85 -2.21 23.62 9.46
N PHE A 86 -1.94 22.66 8.56
CA PHE A 86 -0.60 22.31 8.10
C PHE A 86 -0.54 22.28 6.56
N PRO A 87 -0.55 23.44 5.87
CA PRO A 87 -0.64 23.51 4.41
C PRO A 87 0.50 22.79 3.68
N GLU A 88 1.71 22.78 4.26
CA GLU A 88 2.90 22.16 3.68
C GLU A 88 2.99 20.63 3.92
N LEU A 89 2.18 20.10 4.85
CA LEU A 89 2.18 18.69 5.16
C LEU A 89 1.56 17.90 4.00
N GLN A 90 2.28 16.89 3.50
CA GLN A 90 1.73 15.98 2.49
C GLN A 90 0.70 15.04 3.13
N VAL A 91 -0.48 14.95 2.54
CA VAL A 91 -1.60 14.14 3.04
C VAL A 91 -2.06 13.16 1.98
N ILE A 92 -1.94 11.87 2.29
CA ILE A 92 -2.58 10.80 1.54
C ILE A 92 -3.89 10.46 2.23
N ALA A 93 -4.98 10.30 1.49
CA ALA A 93 -6.25 9.85 2.09
C ALA A 93 -6.88 8.70 1.32
N GLY A 94 -7.65 7.88 2.00
CA GLY A 94 -8.38 6.73 1.47
C GLY A 94 -9.04 5.89 2.57
N ASN A 95 -9.63 4.73 2.21
CA ASN A 95 -9.65 4.22 0.86
C ASN A 95 -10.93 4.64 0.14
N VAL A 96 -10.82 4.79 -1.16
CA VAL A 96 -11.95 5.04 -2.08
C VAL A 96 -11.92 4.05 -3.24
N ALA A 97 -13.00 4.01 -4.04
CA ALA A 97 -13.11 3.11 -5.18
C ALA A 97 -13.84 3.73 -6.38
N THR A 98 -14.16 5.04 -6.35
CA THR A 98 -14.91 5.73 -7.40
C THR A 98 -14.28 7.09 -7.73
N GLY A 99 -14.50 7.56 -8.96
CA GLY A 99 -14.04 8.89 -9.39
C GLY A 99 -14.64 10.03 -8.55
N GLU A 100 -15.92 9.93 -8.18
CA GLU A 100 -16.61 10.93 -7.33
C GLU A 100 -15.93 11.06 -5.95
N ALA A 101 -15.60 9.92 -5.33
CA ALA A 101 -14.92 9.90 -4.05
C ALA A 101 -13.50 10.48 -4.16
N THR A 102 -12.80 10.18 -5.25
CA THR A 102 -11.49 10.72 -5.58
C THR A 102 -11.56 12.25 -5.71
N GLU A 103 -12.52 12.77 -6.46
CA GLU A 103 -12.70 14.21 -6.62
C GLU A 103 -13.00 14.92 -5.28
N ALA A 104 -13.83 14.30 -4.43
CA ALA A 104 -14.16 14.86 -3.12
C ALA A 104 -12.91 14.97 -2.21
N LEU A 105 -12.03 13.96 -2.20
CA LEU A 105 -10.77 14.01 -1.46
C LEU A 105 -9.80 15.06 -2.03
N ILE A 106 -9.70 15.15 -3.36
CA ILE A 106 -8.85 16.15 -4.03
C ILE A 106 -9.30 17.57 -3.66
N LYS A 107 -10.62 17.84 -3.70
CA LYS A 107 -11.18 19.13 -3.29
C LYS A 107 -10.95 19.46 -1.81
N ALA A 108 -10.80 18.45 -0.95
CA ALA A 108 -10.40 18.62 0.46
C ALA A 108 -8.89 18.87 0.63
N GLY A 109 -8.09 18.80 -0.44
CA GLY A 109 -6.69 19.19 -0.45
C GLY A 109 -5.68 18.05 -0.27
N VAL A 110 -6.05 16.80 -0.57
CA VAL A 110 -5.07 15.68 -0.51
C VAL A 110 -4.00 15.78 -1.57
N ASP A 111 -2.81 15.28 -1.26
CA ASP A 111 -1.67 15.20 -2.17
C ASP A 111 -1.58 13.84 -2.90
N ALA A 112 -2.28 12.82 -2.41
CA ALA A 112 -2.46 11.53 -3.08
C ALA A 112 -3.74 10.82 -2.61
N VAL A 113 -4.29 9.96 -3.46
CA VAL A 113 -5.50 9.17 -3.15
C VAL A 113 -5.18 7.68 -3.10
N LYS A 114 -5.59 7.01 -2.02
CA LYS A 114 -5.43 5.57 -1.84
C LYS A 114 -6.72 4.84 -2.23
N VAL A 115 -6.60 3.91 -3.19
CA VAL A 115 -7.72 3.25 -3.88
C VAL A 115 -7.75 1.76 -3.57
N GLY A 116 -8.91 1.30 -3.10
CA GLY A 116 -9.16 -0.12 -2.86
C GLY A 116 -10.17 -0.35 -1.74
N ILE A 117 -11.36 -0.84 -2.09
CA ILE A 117 -12.41 -1.26 -1.16
C ILE A 117 -12.65 -2.75 -1.34
N GLY A 118 -12.22 -3.53 -0.35
CA GLY A 118 -12.42 -4.98 -0.29
C GLY A 118 -11.49 -5.87 -1.11
N PRO A 119 -10.38 -5.42 -1.78
CA PRO A 119 -9.53 -6.32 -2.56
C PRO A 119 -8.52 -7.10 -1.73
N GLY A 120 -8.29 -6.74 -0.46
CA GLY A 120 -7.30 -7.38 0.39
C GLY A 120 -7.61 -8.85 0.66
N SER A 121 -6.58 -9.70 0.75
CA SER A 121 -6.73 -11.15 0.95
C SER A 121 -7.39 -11.53 2.28
N ILE A 122 -7.31 -10.64 3.28
CA ILE A 122 -7.88 -10.82 4.63
C ILE A 122 -9.16 -9.99 4.82
N CYS A 123 -9.66 -9.32 3.78
CA CYS A 123 -10.82 -8.45 3.83
C CYS A 123 -12.09 -9.21 3.51
N THR A 124 -13.13 -9.03 4.33
CA THR A 124 -14.47 -9.60 4.12
C THR A 124 -15.55 -8.54 3.88
N THR A 125 -15.18 -7.28 3.71
CA THR A 125 -16.12 -6.17 3.47
C THR A 125 -17.10 -6.47 2.32
N ARG A 126 -16.62 -7.03 1.22
CA ARG A 126 -17.49 -7.38 0.06
C ARG A 126 -18.54 -8.43 0.40
N ILE A 127 -18.27 -9.31 1.34
CA ILE A 127 -19.18 -10.40 1.76
C ILE A 127 -20.08 -9.93 2.91
N VAL A 128 -19.50 -9.27 3.92
CA VAL A 128 -20.21 -8.85 5.14
C VAL A 128 -21.09 -7.63 4.89
N ALA A 129 -20.55 -6.63 4.20
CA ALA A 129 -21.25 -5.37 3.92
C ALA A 129 -21.86 -5.31 2.50
N GLY A 130 -21.46 -6.19 1.58
CA GLY A 130 -21.87 -6.16 0.17
C GLY A 130 -21.25 -5.00 -0.63
N ILE A 131 -20.19 -4.38 -0.11
CA ILE A 131 -19.58 -3.17 -0.68
C ILE A 131 -18.19 -3.47 -1.22
N GLY A 132 -17.90 -2.95 -2.41
CA GLY A 132 -16.60 -3.04 -3.06
C GLY A 132 -16.67 -2.89 -4.56
N VAL A 133 -15.53 -2.60 -5.17
CA VAL A 133 -15.37 -2.49 -6.63
C VAL A 133 -14.19 -3.37 -7.04
N PRO A 134 -14.24 -4.10 -8.17
CA PRO A 134 -13.08 -4.81 -8.71
C PRO A 134 -11.89 -3.86 -8.85
N GLN A 135 -10.71 -4.27 -8.36
CA GLN A 135 -9.60 -3.35 -8.12
C GLN A 135 -9.12 -2.58 -9.36
N ILE A 136 -8.99 -3.26 -10.51
CA ILE A 136 -8.56 -2.58 -11.74
C ILE A 136 -9.60 -1.55 -12.19
N THR A 137 -10.89 -1.85 -12.11
CA THR A 137 -11.97 -0.89 -12.37
C THR A 137 -11.87 0.32 -11.44
N ALA A 138 -11.70 0.07 -10.12
CA ALA A 138 -11.56 1.15 -9.15
C ALA A 138 -10.36 2.06 -9.45
N VAL A 139 -9.22 1.47 -9.80
CA VAL A 139 -8.01 2.25 -10.15
C VAL A 139 -8.23 3.09 -11.40
N MET A 140 -8.84 2.51 -12.46
CA MET A 140 -9.13 3.23 -13.70
C MET A 140 -10.08 4.42 -13.47
N ASP A 141 -11.20 4.18 -12.77
CA ASP A 141 -12.21 5.21 -12.49
C ASP A 141 -11.65 6.35 -11.63
N CYS A 142 -10.83 6.01 -10.61
CA CYS A 142 -10.16 7.01 -9.77
C CYS A 142 -9.07 7.77 -10.55
N TYR A 143 -8.30 7.07 -11.39
CA TYR A 143 -7.24 7.68 -12.19
C TYR A 143 -7.80 8.65 -13.22
N GLU A 144 -8.90 8.33 -13.89
CA GLU A 144 -9.54 9.24 -14.86
C GLU A 144 -9.86 10.61 -14.27
N VAL A 145 -10.17 10.68 -12.98
CA VAL A 145 -10.43 11.92 -12.27
C VAL A 145 -9.12 12.53 -11.76
N ALA A 146 -8.29 11.74 -11.07
CA ALA A 146 -7.07 12.22 -10.41
C ALA A 146 -6.05 12.82 -11.40
N ASP A 147 -5.94 12.25 -12.60
CA ASP A 147 -5.06 12.71 -13.67
C ASP A 147 -5.35 14.15 -14.10
N LYS A 148 -6.63 14.55 -14.13
CA LYS A 148 -7.06 15.92 -14.44
C LYS A 148 -6.54 16.97 -13.44
N TYR A 149 -6.24 16.53 -12.23
CA TYR A 149 -5.71 17.37 -11.15
C TYR A 149 -4.21 17.14 -10.89
N GLY A 150 -3.57 16.24 -11.60
CA GLY A 150 -2.17 15.85 -11.38
C GLY A 150 -1.94 15.14 -10.04
N ILE A 151 -2.96 14.51 -9.45
CA ILE A 151 -2.88 13.83 -8.16
C ILE A 151 -2.57 12.35 -8.34
N PRO A 152 -1.50 11.80 -7.71
CA PRO A 152 -1.13 10.41 -7.83
C PRO A 152 -2.12 9.46 -7.13
N ILE A 153 -2.22 8.24 -7.70
CA ILE A 153 -3.05 7.15 -7.20
C ILE A 153 -2.17 6.04 -6.59
N ILE A 154 -2.57 5.56 -5.42
CA ILE A 154 -2.00 4.39 -4.76
C ILE A 154 -2.99 3.24 -4.89
N ALA A 155 -2.65 2.18 -5.63
CA ALA A 155 -3.45 0.96 -5.71
C ALA A 155 -3.19 0.08 -4.49
N ASP A 156 -4.19 -0.04 -3.60
CA ASP A 156 -4.09 -0.74 -2.34
C ASP A 156 -4.89 -2.04 -2.35
N GLY A 157 -4.17 -3.16 -2.29
CA GLY A 157 -4.72 -4.50 -2.14
C GLY A 157 -4.99 -5.23 -3.47
N GLY A 158 -5.25 -6.53 -3.35
CA GLY A 158 -5.55 -7.42 -4.48
C GLY A 158 -4.35 -7.86 -5.32
N ILE A 159 -3.14 -7.47 -4.96
CA ILE A 159 -1.91 -7.82 -5.66
C ILE A 159 -1.35 -9.12 -5.06
N LYS A 160 -1.28 -10.15 -5.89
CA LYS A 160 -0.74 -11.48 -5.55
C LYS A 160 0.57 -11.79 -6.26
N TYR A 161 0.74 -11.29 -7.46
CA TYR A 161 1.87 -11.51 -8.34
C TYR A 161 2.42 -10.19 -8.89
N SER A 162 3.65 -10.20 -9.39
CA SER A 162 4.25 -9.05 -10.07
C SER A 162 3.44 -8.56 -11.27
N GLY A 163 2.77 -9.48 -11.98
CA GLY A 163 1.86 -9.12 -13.08
C GLY A 163 0.66 -8.27 -12.63
N ASP A 164 0.21 -8.41 -11.38
CA ASP A 164 -0.85 -7.56 -10.84
C ASP A 164 -0.36 -6.14 -10.56
N MET A 165 0.93 -5.97 -10.17
CA MET A 165 1.57 -4.65 -10.10
C MET A 165 1.60 -3.98 -11.47
N THR A 166 2.04 -4.72 -12.50
CA THR A 166 2.07 -4.21 -13.89
C THR A 166 0.68 -3.76 -14.33
N LYS A 167 -0.35 -4.56 -14.04
CA LYS A 167 -1.74 -4.19 -14.35
C LYS A 167 -2.22 -2.98 -13.55
N ALA A 168 -1.94 -2.90 -12.26
CA ALA A 168 -2.33 -1.76 -11.44
C ALA A 168 -1.70 -0.45 -11.93
N ILE A 169 -0.41 -0.47 -12.30
CA ILE A 169 0.30 0.69 -12.85
C ILE A 169 -0.25 1.05 -14.23
N ALA A 170 -0.42 0.08 -15.12
CA ALA A 170 -1.02 0.32 -16.44
C ALA A 170 -2.46 0.88 -16.34
N ALA A 171 -3.20 0.57 -15.27
CA ALA A 171 -4.53 1.12 -15.00
C ALA A 171 -4.51 2.57 -14.46
N GLY A 172 -3.33 3.13 -14.16
CA GLY A 172 -3.17 4.51 -13.72
C GLY A 172 -2.52 4.69 -12.34
N ALA A 173 -2.23 3.60 -11.60
CA ALA A 173 -1.58 3.75 -10.31
C ALA A 173 -0.13 4.23 -10.45
N ASN A 174 0.32 5.06 -9.53
CA ASN A 174 1.72 5.49 -9.39
C ASN A 174 2.47 4.61 -8.39
N VAL A 175 1.75 4.08 -7.39
CA VAL A 175 2.28 3.28 -6.28
C VAL A 175 1.37 2.09 -6.04
N CYS A 176 1.95 0.94 -5.68
CA CYS A 176 1.23 -0.25 -5.25
C CYS A 176 1.43 -0.47 -3.75
N MET A 177 0.33 -0.57 -2.99
CA MET A 177 0.34 -0.98 -1.60
C MET A 177 -0.05 -2.45 -1.48
N MET A 178 0.76 -3.22 -0.77
CA MET A 178 0.64 -4.68 -0.71
C MET A 178 0.76 -5.17 0.74
N GLY A 179 -0.13 -6.05 1.14
CA GLY A 179 -0.14 -6.65 2.48
C GLY A 179 0.35 -8.11 2.46
N SER A 180 -0.46 -9.03 1.91
CA SER A 180 -0.22 -10.48 1.97
C SER A 180 1.10 -10.92 1.34
N ILE A 181 1.56 -10.24 0.30
CA ILE A 181 2.86 -10.53 -0.34
C ILE A 181 4.00 -10.41 0.67
N PHE A 182 3.99 -9.37 1.51
CA PHE A 182 5.04 -9.13 2.50
C PHE A 182 4.77 -9.76 3.86
N ALA A 183 3.53 -10.21 4.13
CA ALA A 183 3.17 -10.78 5.43
C ALA A 183 3.97 -12.04 5.78
N GLY A 184 4.43 -12.81 4.79
CA GLY A 184 5.28 -13.99 4.96
C GLY A 184 6.78 -13.70 5.10
N CYS A 185 7.22 -12.45 4.97
CA CYS A 185 8.64 -12.10 5.02
C CYS A 185 9.16 -12.01 6.47
N ASP A 186 10.47 -12.15 6.62
CA ASP A 186 11.15 -12.09 7.93
C ASP A 186 10.85 -10.79 8.69
N GLU A 187 10.82 -9.67 7.99
CA GLU A 187 10.61 -8.34 8.55
C GLU A 187 9.17 -8.04 8.94
N SER A 188 8.20 -8.87 8.54
CA SER A 188 6.81 -8.75 8.97
C SER A 188 6.67 -9.06 10.46
N PRO A 189 5.81 -8.34 11.23
CA PRO A 189 5.67 -8.53 12.67
C PRO A 189 4.94 -9.82 13.08
N GLY A 190 4.32 -10.56 12.15
CA GLY A 190 3.60 -11.80 12.45
C GLY A 190 4.52 -12.87 13.05
N THR A 191 4.01 -13.61 14.03
CA THR A 191 4.73 -14.74 14.65
C THR A 191 4.85 -15.91 13.67
N PHE A 192 5.91 -16.71 13.86
CA PHE A 192 6.09 -17.94 13.10
C PHE A 192 5.21 -19.05 13.63
N GLU A 193 4.64 -19.84 12.71
CA GLU A 193 3.94 -21.10 12.99
C GLU A 193 4.50 -22.23 12.13
N LEU A 194 4.59 -23.43 12.73
CA LEU A 194 4.89 -24.65 12.00
C LEU A 194 3.58 -25.43 11.78
N PHE A 195 3.22 -25.66 10.54
CA PHE A 195 2.02 -26.42 10.18
C PHE A 195 2.32 -27.39 9.05
N GLN A 196 1.96 -28.65 9.22
CA GLN A 196 2.24 -29.74 8.27
C GLN A 196 3.68 -29.76 7.77
N GLY A 197 4.65 -29.52 8.67
CA GLY A 197 6.08 -29.49 8.35
C GLY A 197 6.56 -28.27 7.58
N ARG A 198 5.69 -27.29 7.30
CA ARG A 198 6.04 -26.03 6.61
C ARG A 198 5.98 -24.85 7.57
N LYS A 199 6.81 -23.85 7.32
CA LYS A 199 6.89 -22.60 8.09
C LYS A 199 5.92 -21.57 7.54
N TYR A 200 5.15 -20.96 8.41
CA TYR A 200 4.16 -19.90 8.12
C TYR A 200 4.37 -18.71 9.03
N LYS A 201 3.77 -17.58 8.66
CA LYS A 201 3.62 -16.41 9.54
C LYS A 201 2.15 -16.07 9.74
N VAL A 202 1.79 -15.69 10.96
CA VAL A 202 0.44 -15.20 11.28
C VAL A 202 0.22 -13.86 10.58
N TYR A 203 -0.94 -13.72 9.95
CA TYR A 203 -1.36 -12.51 9.28
C TYR A 203 -2.83 -12.21 9.57
N ARG A 204 -3.15 -10.97 9.91
CA ARG A 204 -4.51 -10.56 10.23
C ARG A 204 -4.91 -9.25 9.56
N GLY A 205 -6.20 -9.12 9.22
CA GLY A 205 -6.79 -7.89 8.72
C GLY A 205 -7.03 -6.87 9.83
N MET A 206 -6.99 -5.59 9.48
CA MET A 206 -7.36 -4.49 10.38
C MET A 206 -8.82 -4.59 10.87
N GLY A 207 -9.72 -5.21 10.07
CA GLY A 207 -11.10 -5.49 10.41
C GLY A 207 -11.32 -6.83 11.12
N SER A 208 -10.28 -7.57 11.49
CA SER A 208 -10.40 -8.78 12.32
C SER A 208 -10.73 -8.44 13.76
N ILE A 209 -11.34 -9.38 14.50
CA ILE A 209 -11.71 -9.17 15.90
C ILE A 209 -10.49 -8.75 16.73
N ALA A 210 -9.39 -9.49 16.62
CA ALA A 210 -8.20 -9.20 17.42
C ALA A 210 -7.55 -7.85 17.05
N ALA A 211 -7.61 -7.41 15.78
CA ALA A 211 -7.14 -6.08 15.41
C ALA A 211 -8.05 -4.99 15.97
N MET A 212 -9.37 -5.17 15.90
CA MET A 212 -10.35 -4.22 16.42
C MET A 212 -10.26 -4.08 17.94
N GLU A 213 -10.04 -5.17 18.68
CA GLU A 213 -9.81 -5.15 20.14
C GLU A 213 -8.51 -4.43 20.52
N ASN A 214 -7.53 -4.40 19.61
CA ASN A 214 -6.24 -3.74 19.80
C ASN A 214 -6.14 -2.34 19.17
N GLY A 215 -7.27 -1.68 18.82
CA GLY A 215 -7.29 -0.26 18.48
C GLY A 215 -7.79 0.12 17.10
N SER A 216 -8.14 -0.83 16.20
CA SER A 216 -8.60 -0.48 14.85
C SER A 216 -10.12 -0.27 14.69
N LYS A 217 -10.85 -0.11 15.80
CA LYS A 217 -12.32 0.07 15.81
C LYS A 217 -12.76 1.35 15.10
N ASP A 218 -12.01 2.42 15.27
CA ASP A 218 -12.25 3.73 14.67
C ASP A 218 -12.26 3.69 13.14
N ARG A 219 -11.35 2.88 12.56
CA ARG A 219 -11.30 2.64 11.12
C ARG A 219 -12.60 2.13 10.52
N TYR A 220 -13.36 1.35 11.31
CA TYR A 220 -14.62 0.70 10.91
C TYR A 220 -15.85 1.35 11.56
N PHE A 221 -15.71 2.56 12.10
CA PHE A 221 -16.81 3.32 12.75
C PHE A 221 -17.48 2.56 13.92
N GLN A 222 -16.71 1.73 14.63
CA GLN A 222 -17.19 0.89 15.73
C GLN A 222 -16.58 1.23 17.09
N SER A 223 -16.09 2.45 17.28
CA SER A 223 -15.44 2.89 18.52
C SER A 223 -16.31 2.67 19.75
N ASP A 224 -17.62 2.93 19.65
CA ASP A 224 -18.59 2.83 20.75
C ASP A 224 -19.42 1.54 20.72
N ALA A 225 -19.08 0.60 19.81
CA ALA A 225 -19.84 -0.63 19.65
C ALA A 225 -19.66 -1.57 20.84
N LYS A 226 -20.77 -2.02 21.45
CA LYS A 226 -20.79 -3.03 22.53
C LYS A 226 -20.40 -4.43 22.02
N LYS A 227 -20.67 -4.72 20.74
CA LYS A 227 -20.31 -5.96 20.07
C LYS A 227 -19.76 -5.63 18.68
N LEU A 228 -18.62 -6.20 18.34
CA LEU A 228 -17.94 -5.93 17.07
C LEU A 228 -18.55 -6.75 15.93
N VAL A 229 -18.63 -6.15 14.75
CA VAL A 229 -18.93 -6.82 13.48
C VAL A 229 -17.64 -6.79 12.64
N PRO A 230 -16.90 -7.91 12.54
CA PRO A 230 -15.64 -7.93 11.83
C PRO A 230 -15.84 -7.86 10.31
N GLU A 231 -14.98 -7.13 9.63
CA GLU A 231 -14.85 -7.06 8.17
C GLU A 231 -13.49 -7.60 7.71
N GLY A 232 -12.88 -8.46 8.46
CA GLY A 232 -11.60 -9.10 8.17
C GLY A 232 -11.39 -10.37 8.95
N VAL A 233 -10.46 -11.18 8.47
CA VAL A 233 -10.10 -12.47 9.08
C VAL A 233 -8.66 -12.49 9.55
N GLU A 234 -8.33 -13.49 10.35
CA GLU A 234 -6.98 -13.88 10.72
C GLU A 234 -6.64 -15.22 10.07
N GLY A 235 -5.40 -15.37 9.70
CA GLY A 235 -4.90 -16.60 9.10
C GLY A 235 -3.38 -16.64 9.13
N ARG A 236 -2.85 -17.54 8.35
CA ARG A 236 -1.41 -17.69 8.16
C ARG A 236 -1.08 -17.63 6.67
N VAL A 237 0.09 -17.13 6.37
CA VAL A 237 0.66 -17.09 5.03
C VAL A 237 1.97 -17.87 5.00
N ALA A 238 2.29 -18.48 3.88
CA ALA A 238 3.54 -19.20 3.72
C ALA A 238 4.73 -18.26 3.95
N TYR A 239 5.75 -18.77 4.64
CA TYR A 239 7.01 -18.06 4.81
C TYR A 239 7.72 -17.86 3.46
N LYS A 240 8.24 -16.66 3.22
CA LYS A 240 8.80 -16.23 1.92
C LYS A 240 10.27 -15.78 1.97
N GLY A 241 10.92 -15.82 3.15
CA GLY A 241 12.28 -15.29 3.30
C GLY A 241 12.30 -13.77 3.52
N THR A 242 13.26 -13.08 2.94
CA THR A 242 13.45 -11.64 3.15
C THR A 242 12.54 -10.77 2.27
N VAL A 243 12.26 -9.54 2.70
CA VAL A 243 11.61 -8.53 1.85
C VAL A 243 12.49 -8.22 0.64
N GLU A 244 13.81 -8.20 0.79
CA GLU A 244 14.76 -7.92 -0.30
C GLU A 244 14.56 -8.89 -1.47
N ASP A 245 14.50 -10.20 -1.20
CA ASP A 245 14.27 -11.23 -2.22
C ASP A 245 12.89 -11.10 -2.87
N THR A 246 11.86 -10.85 -2.05
CA THR A 246 10.49 -10.66 -2.53
C THR A 246 10.39 -9.46 -3.46
N VAL A 247 10.97 -8.30 -3.07
CA VAL A 247 10.98 -7.08 -3.89
C VAL A 247 11.77 -7.30 -5.18
N PHE A 248 12.90 -8.02 -5.12
CA PHE A 248 13.68 -8.34 -6.31
C PHE A 248 12.84 -9.08 -7.36
N GLN A 249 12.08 -10.11 -6.95
CA GLN A 249 11.20 -10.86 -7.84
C GLN A 249 10.06 -9.99 -8.40
N LEU A 250 9.44 -9.16 -7.55
CA LEU A 250 8.36 -8.26 -7.95
C LEU A 250 8.85 -7.24 -8.99
N MET A 251 9.99 -6.61 -8.75
CA MET A 251 10.58 -5.63 -9.66
C MET A 251 11.05 -6.26 -10.97
N GLY A 252 11.56 -7.49 -10.92
CA GLY A 252 11.89 -8.27 -12.11
C GLY A 252 10.67 -8.51 -13.00
N GLY A 253 9.56 -8.94 -12.40
CA GLY A 253 8.31 -9.16 -13.13
C GLY A 253 7.69 -7.86 -13.68
N LEU A 254 7.74 -6.76 -12.93
CA LEU A 254 7.30 -5.45 -13.42
C LEU A 254 8.12 -5.01 -14.65
N ARG A 255 9.46 -5.10 -14.57
CA ARG A 255 10.34 -4.77 -15.71
C ARG A 255 10.05 -5.63 -16.93
N SER A 256 9.78 -6.93 -16.75
CA SER A 256 9.34 -7.79 -17.85
C SER A 256 8.04 -7.30 -18.47
N GLY A 257 7.04 -6.97 -17.66
CA GLY A 257 5.77 -6.42 -18.13
C GLY A 257 5.92 -5.10 -18.89
N MET A 258 6.76 -4.19 -18.39
CA MET A 258 7.12 -2.96 -19.08
C MET A 258 7.79 -3.25 -20.43
N GLY A 259 8.71 -4.20 -20.48
CA GLY A 259 9.37 -4.63 -21.73
C GLY A 259 8.38 -5.16 -22.77
N TYR A 260 7.43 -6.01 -22.37
CA TYR A 260 6.37 -6.49 -23.26
C TYR A 260 5.45 -5.38 -23.78
N CYS A 261 5.25 -4.31 -23.02
CA CYS A 261 4.45 -3.15 -23.42
C CYS A 261 5.28 -2.07 -24.16
N GLY A 262 6.57 -2.26 -24.36
CA GLY A 262 7.45 -1.25 -24.97
C GLY A 262 7.54 0.04 -24.15
N ALA A 263 7.48 -0.06 -22.81
CA ALA A 263 7.47 1.05 -21.89
C ALA A 263 8.81 1.16 -21.15
N ASN A 264 9.50 2.28 -21.27
CA ASN A 264 10.75 2.57 -20.57
C ASN A 264 10.49 3.20 -19.18
N THR A 265 9.32 3.80 -19.01
CA THR A 265 8.91 4.49 -17.76
C THR A 265 7.54 4.01 -17.32
N VAL A 266 7.22 4.26 -16.04
CA VAL A 266 5.88 3.99 -15.47
C VAL A 266 4.80 4.76 -16.25
N GLU A 267 5.06 6.00 -16.64
CA GLU A 267 4.11 6.81 -17.41
C GLU A 267 3.87 6.25 -18.82
N GLU A 268 4.92 5.75 -19.47
CA GLU A 268 4.76 5.04 -20.74
C GLU A 268 3.95 3.75 -20.58
N LEU A 269 4.09 3.03 -19.46
CA LEU A 269 3.28 1.85 -19.19
C LEU A 269 1.78 2.17 -19.08
N LYS A 270 1.43 3.29 -18.45
CA LYS A 270 0.03 3.78 -18.38
C LYS A 270 -0.51 4.08 -19.79
N THR A 271 0.32 4.65 -20.65
CA THR A 271 -0.06 5.04 -22.03
C THR A 271 -0.11 3.84 -22.97
N ASN A 272 0.90 2.95 -22.91
CA ASN A 272 1.07 1.85 -23.84
C ASN A 272 0.24 0.61 -23.47
N GLY A 273 -0.04 0.41 -22.17
CA GLY A 273 -0.77 -0.74 -21.65
C GLY A 273 -2.16 -0.86 -22.27
N ARG A 274 -2.53 -2.07 -22.69
CA ARG A 274 -3.87 -2.36 -23.20
C ARG A 274 -4.45 -3.54 -22.43
N PHE A 275 -5.69 -3.36 -21.97
CA PHE A 275 -6.39 -4.39 -21.23
C PHE A 275 -7.33 -5.17 -22.14
N VAL A 276 -7.37 -6.48 -21.89
CA VAL A 276 -8.34 -7.39 -22.49
C VAL A 276 -9.19 -7.98 -21.36
N LYS A 277 -10.50 -7.92 -21.51
CA LYS A 277 -11.41 -8.56 -20.56
C LYS A 277 -11.43 -10.07 -20.84
N ILE A 278 -11.15 -10.85 -19.82
CA ILE A 278 -11.08 -12.31 -19.91
C ILE A 278 -12.19 -12.99 -19.12
N SER A 279 -12.47 -14.26 -19.46
CA SER A 279 -13.37 -15.15 -18.72
C SER A 279 -12.61 -15.97 -17.68
N ALA A 280 -13.35 -16.72 -16.85
CA ALA A 280 -12.75 -17.69 -15.93
C ALA A 280 -11.97 -18.80 -16.66
N ALA A 281 -12.37 -19.17 -17.88
CA ALA A 281 -11.63 -20.13 -18.71
C ALA A 281 -10.26 -19.58 -19.13
N SER A 282 -10.22 -18.32 -19.58
CA SER A 282 -8.97 -17.66 -19.94
C SER A 282 -8.07 -17.41 -18.71
N LEU A 283 -8.67 -17.20 -17.53
CA LEU A 283 -7.88 -17.13 -16.29
C LEU A 283 -7.17 -18.45 -16.01
N LYS A 284 -7.85 -19.59 -16.18
CA LYS A 284 -7.24 -20.92 -16.03
C LYS A 284 -6.12 -21.16 -17.05
N GLU A 285 -6.31 -20.77 -18.30
CA GLU A 285 -5.31 -20.80 -19.37
C GLU A 285 -4.08 -19.96 -19.03
N SER A 286 -4.25 -18.85 -18.31
CA SER A 286 -3.16 -17.94 -17.94
C SER A 286 -2.23 -18.49 -16.86
N HIS A 287 -2.61 -19.56 -16.17
CA HIS A 287 -1.76 -20.29 -15.24
C HIS A 287 -1.18 -21.54 -15.92
N PRO A 288 -0.05 -22.09 -15.41
CA PRO A 288 0.42 -23.39 -15.85
C PRO A 288 -0.70 -24.44 -15.74
N HIS A 289 -1.00 -25.14 -16.83
CA HIS A 289 -2.05 -26.15 -16.90
C HIS A 289 -1.55 -27.40 -17.63
N ASP A 290 -2.21 -28.52 -17.41
CA ASP A 290 -1.85 -29.83 -18.00
C ASP A 290 -0.42 -30.28 -17.68
N ILE A 291 0.15 -29.85 -16.55
CA ILE A 291 1.46 -30.21 -16.06
C ILE A 291 1.47 -30.31 -14.53
N HIS A 292 2.20 -31.28 -13.99
CA HIS A 292 2.53 -31.32 -12.57
C HIS A 292 3.83 -30.54 -12.32
N ILE A 293 3.74 -29.49 -11.51
CA ILE A 293 4.91 -28.68 -11.12
C ILE A 293 5.76 -29.52 -10.15
N THR A 294 6.95 -29.91 -10.57
CA THR A 294 7.89 -30.67 -9.75
C THR A 294 8.94 -29.81 -9.06
N LYS A 295 9.10 -28.55 -9.52
CA LYS A 295 9.98 -27.55 -8.94
C LYS A 295 9.30 -26.18 -9.06
N GLU A 296 8.98 -25.60 -7.92
CA GLU A 296 8.38 -24.25 -7.87
C GLU A 296 9.37 -23.19 -8.31
N ALA A 297 8.83 -22.14 -8.95
CA ALA A 297 9.60 -20.94 -9.25
C ALA A 297 9.55 -19.97 -8.05
N PRO A 298 10.58 -19.16 -7.80
CA PRO A 298 10.62 -18.27 -6.64
C PRO A 298 9.52 -17.18 -6.67
N ASN A 299 8.91 -16.95 -7.83
CA ASN A 299 7.88 -15.94 -8.07
C ASN A 299 6.51 -16.53 -8.45
N TYR A 300 6.38 -17.84 -8.42
CA TYR A 300 5.12 -18.53 -8.69
C TYR A 300 4.97 -19.78 -7.80
N SER A 301 3.90 -19.82 -7.04
CA SER A 301 3.45 -21.00 -6.29
C SER A 301 2.01 -21.32 -6.64
N VAL A 302 1.64 -22.59 -6.58
CA VAL A 302 0.24 -22.99 -6.67
C VAL A 302 -0.36 -22.81 -5.28
N ASP A 303 -1.38 -21.94 -5.17
CA ASP A 303 -2.18 -21.85 -3.94
C ASP A 303 -2.91 -23.19 -3.75
N GLU A 304 -2.60 -23.92 -2.68
CA GLU A 304 -3.34 -25.11 -2.23
C GLU A 304 -4.63 -24.67 -1.52
#